data_202af7c3c5ea0988b53c5e3e4849bcde
#
_entry.id   202af7c3c5ea0988b53c5e3e4849bcde
#
_cell.length_a   1.000
_cell.length_b   1.000
_cell.length_c   1.000
_cell.angle_alpha   90.00
_cell.angle_beta   90.00
_cell.angle_gamma   90.00
#
_symmetry.space_group_name_H-M   'P 1'
#
loop_
_entity.id
_entity.type
_entity.pdbx_description
1 polymer ?
#
loop_
_entity_poly.entity_id
_entity_poly.type
_entity_poly.pdbx_seq_one_letter_code
_entity_poly.pdbx_strand_id
1 'polypeptide(L)'
;MNKNAKTTRFYFEISLSVLNHLGRKLYRSFITVLGEAISNAWDADATSVRIYLDIDKNTMVIKDNGQGMSKDDFQDKFLKIGYSKRKEGDRSPKRNRPFIGRKGIGKLALLSCAEKITVVSKVRGGSYVGGVIDNSGLDKAITDDLKPSEYPLQEWNPASLKPYMENHRQGTIISFEKINDGVRHTIDFLKKSIALYFRFSLLDSSFNIYLNDDKITMTCLDDLAKKTEFLWQINDISDPYVAYLKRIFTPEGNESRKLSIKGTIKGFIASVEKPRNLKITTADERVGVDLFVNGRLREKDVLKHMPTARVVESYLYGQIHCDLLDDKVDRFTSSRESVVADDPKFAKIIEVLKTKVLNEVLNDWDVWRRKHKKEGDTENPAISRKERKAEELYNVVAEEYAIKDDDKTAKRVDTWVSALAEDAKFNFGSYAECFISENVIRKFIAETKTPLSPEAKDEIKYYQRLERESKEKGNISIKLRKSNSKLSYLALNHLANLVDKKDRVKEACLARDASEYKPIRDAMAHTALLTDEAKTKLTTVYENIKGRIRTLLSSMADAPALTNPAVQRRRARISSEKGK
;
A
#
# COMPACT_ATOMS: atom_id res chain seq x y z
N MET A 1 -69.78 -0.55 -39.94
CA MET A 1 -68.98 -1.62 -39.31
C MET A 1 -67.61 -1.05 -38.91
N ASN A 2 -67.51 -0.55 -37.69
CA ASN A 2 -66.23 -0.05 -37.14
C ASN A 2 -65.80 -1.00 -36.06
N LYS A 3 -64.87 -1.90 -36.38
CA LYS A 3 -64.20 -2.76 -35.38
C LYS A 3 -63.14 -1.90 -34.67
N ASN A 4 -63.45 -1.49 -33.44
CA ASN A 4 -62.46 -0.98 -32.51
C ASN A 4 -61.38 -2.04 -32.27
N ALA A 5 -60.23 -1.90 -32.92
CA ALA A 5 -59.02 -2.66 -32.57
C ALA A 5 -58.60 -2.16 -31.17
N LYS A 6 -58.85 -2.96 -30.13
CA LYS A 6 -58.23 -2.79 -28.83
C LYS A 6 -56.73 -2.90 -29.00
N THR A 7 -56.02 -1.79 -28.98
CA THR A 7 -54.56 -1.76 -28.94
C THR A 7 -54.14 -2.50 -27.66
N THR A 8 -53.62 -3.69 -27.77
CA THR A 8 -53.07 -4.45 -26.66
C THR A 8 -51.84 -3.71 -26.15
N ARG A 9 -51.95 -3.05 -25.01
CA ARG A 9 -50.82 -2.40 -24.36
C ARG A 9 -50.07 -3.43 -23.53
N PHE A 10 -48.76 -3.52 -23.70
CA PHE A 10 -47.89 -4.37 -22.93
C PHE A 10 -47.32 -3.55 -21.76
N TYR A 11 -47.19 -4.17 -20.58
CA TYR A 11 -46.68 -3.55 -19.34
C TYR A 11 -45.59 -4.44 -18.75
N PHE A 12 -44.60 -3.81 -18.10
CA PHE A 12 -43.65 -4.56 -17.27
C PHE A 12 -44.35 -5.02 -16.01
N GLU A 13 -44.20 -6.29 -15.66
CA GLU A 13 -44.65 -6.89 -14.42
C GLU A 13 -43.42 -7.28 -13.57
N ILE A 14 -43.41 -6.96 -12.28
CA ILE A 14 -42.27 -7.19 -11.39
C ILE A 14 -42.68 -8.28 -10.39
N SER A 15 -42.03 -9.43 -10.45
CA SER A 15 -42.20 -10.51 -9.49
C SER A 15 -41.54 -10.21 -8.15
N LEU A 16 -42.05 -10.79 -7.06
CA LEU A 16 -41.42 -10.79 -5.72
C LEU A 16 -40.01 -11.39 -5.71
N SER A 17 -39.68 -12.25 -6.69
CA SER A 17 -38.33 -12.80 -6.86
C SER A 17 -37.25 -11.74 -7.02
N VAL A 18 -37.61 -10.54 -7.51
CA VAL A 18 -36.72 -9.38 -7.59
C VAL A 18 -36.20 -8.95 -6.21
N LEU A 19 -37.02 -9.05 -5.17
CA LEU A 19 -36.62 -8.75 -3.79
C LEU A 19 -35.52 -9.73 -3.29
N ASN A 20 -35.63 -11.00 -3.69
CA ASN A 20 -34.63 -12.00 -3.35
C ASN A 20 -33.31 -11.76 -4.11
N HIS A 21 -33.36 -11.51 -5.41
CA HIS A 21 -32.17 -11.31 -6.24
C HIS A 21 -31.46 -9.98 -5.94
N LEU A 22 -32.18 -8.89 -5.79
CA LEU A 22 -31.62 -7.56 -5.50
C LEU A 22 -31.42 -7.31 -3.99
N GLY A 23 -32.00 -8.12 -3.11
CA GLY A 23 -31.80 -8.06 -1.67
C GLY A 23 -30.76 -9.08 -1.19
N ARG A 24 -31.21 -10.29 -0.88
CA ARG A 24 -30.40 -11.34 -0.23
C ARG A 24 -29.12 -11.73 -0.99
N LYS A 25 -29.15 -11.76 -2.31
CA LYS A 25 -27.99 -12.19 -3.13
C LYS A 25 -27.01 -11.07 -3.42
N LEU A 26 -27.45 -9.81 -3.46
CA LEU A 26 -26.61 -8.67 -3.81
C LEU A 26 -25.81 -8.14 -2.61
N TYR A 27 -26.38 -8.22 -1.41
CA TYR A 27 -25.78 -7.67 -0.19
C TYR A 27 -25.40 -8.80 0.77
N ARG A 28 -24.13 -9.24 0.70
CA ARG A 28 -23.63 -10.38 1.46
C ARG A 28 -22.92 -10.00 2.75
N SER A 29 -22.60 -8.71 2.96
CA SER A 29 -21.83 -8.24 4.10
C SER A 29 -22.71 -7.51 5.09
N PHE A 30 -22.62 -7.89 6.36
CA PHE A 30 -23.29 -7.21 7.48
C PHE A 30 -22.91 -5.71 7.56
N ILE A 31 -21.66 -5.38 7.22
CA ILE A 31 -21.18 -3.99 7.18
C ILE A 31 -21.92 -3.17 6.12
N THR A 32 -22.27 -3.78 4.98
CA THR A 32 -23.07 -3.11 3.93
C THR A 32 -24.46 -2.75 4.43
N VAL A 33 -25.09 -3.64 5.21
CA VAL A 33 -26.41 -3.38 5.84
C VAL A 33 -26.31 -2.19 6.80
N LEU A 34 -25.30 -2.17 7.68
CA LEU A 34 -25.02 -1.03 8.56
C LEU A 34 -24.79 0.26 7.74
N GLY A 35 -24.03 0.16 6.66
CA GLY A 35 -23.72 1.28 5.78
C GLY A 35 -24.95 1.90 5.13
N GLU A 36 -25.90 1.09 4.70
CA GLU A 36 -27.16 1.57 4.14
C GLU A 36 -28.03 2.26 5.21
N ALA A 37 -28.12 1.70 6.42
CA ALA A 37 -28.87 2.32 7.51
C ALA A 37 -28.26 3.67 7.93
N ILE A 38 -26.95 3.72 8.13
CA ILE A 38 -26.22 4.95 8.49
C ILE A 38 -26.35 6.02 7.39
N SER A 39 -26.24 5.61 6.13
CA SER A 39 -26.40 6.52 4.98
C SER A 39 -27.83 7.06 4.87
N ASN A 40 -28.84 6.24 5.14
CA ASN A 40 -30.22 6.69 5.14
C ASN A 40 -30.51 7.70 6.26
N ALA A 41 -29.92 7.48 7.44
CA ALA A 41 -30.02 8.42 8.56
C ALA A 41 -29.32 9.76 8.23
N TRP A 42 -28.13 9.72 7.60
CA TRP A 42 -27.44 10.93 7.10
C TRP A 42 -28.31 11.71 6.12
N ASP A 43 -28.87 11.04 5.12
CA ASP A 43 -29.75 11.62 4.12
C ASP A 43 -31.06 12.18 4.73
N ALA A 44 -31.49 11.66 5.88
CA ALA A 44 -32.65 12.14 6.64
C ALA A 44 -32.31 13.26 7.64
N ASP A 45 -31.14 13.91 7.52
CA ASP A 45 -30.68 14.97 8.43
C ASP A 45 -30.55 14.55 9.90
N ALA A 46 -30.34 13.26 10.18
CA ALA A 46 -30.09 12.80 11.54
C ALA A 46 -28.82 13.44 12.13
N THR A 47 -28.80 13.60 13.44
CA THR A 47 -27.61 14.00 14.21
C THR A 47 -27.01 12.82 14.96
N SER A 48 -27.78 11.76 15.11
CA SER A 48 -27.31 10.53 15.76
C SER A 48 -27.94 9.29 15.17
N VAL A 49 -27.13 8.25 15.08
CA VAL A 49 -27.56 6.86 14.82
C VAL A 49 -27.09 6.00 15.97
N ARG A 50 -27.99 5.22 16.53
CA ARG A 50 -27.70 4.24 17.60
C ARG A 50 -27.97 2.85 17.09
N ILE A 51 -26.98 1.98 17.21
CA ILE A 51 -27.03 0.58 16.82
C ILE A 51 -26.94 -0.25 18.10
N TYR A 52 -27.98 -1.00 18.39
CA TYR A 52 -28.03 -1.94 19.51
C TYR A 52 -27.93 -3.34 18.96
N LEU A 53 -26.88 -4.05 19.30
CA LEU A 53 -26.58 -5.39 18.81
C LEU A 53 -26.53 -6.37 20.00
N ASP A 54 -27.38 -7.38 19.97
CA ASP A 54 -27.36 -8.52 20.89
C ASP A 54 -26.96 -9.76 20.09
N ILE A 55 -25.68 -10.15 20.22
CA ILE A 55 -25.10 -11.27 19.47
C ILE A 55 -25.74 -12.59 19.92
N ASP A 56 -26.00 -12.77 21.22
CA ASP A 56 -26.52 -14.01 21.78
C ASP A 56 -27.97 -14.27 21.34
N LYS A 57 -28.78 -13.21 21.26
CA LYS A 57 -30.14 -13.29 20.73
C LYS A 57 -30.24 -13.19 19.23
N ASN A 58 -29.12 -12.93 18.55
CA ASN A 58 -29.06 -12.70 17.10
C ASN A 58 -30.07 -11.62 16.64
N THR A 59 -30.09 -10.48 17.38
CA THR A 59 -30.95 -9.35 17.10
C THR A 59 -30.18 -8.05 17.00
N MET A 60 -30.69 -7.12 16.21
CA MET A 60 -30.13 -5.77 16.07
C MET A 60 -31.26 -4.75 15.98
N VAL A 61 -31.07 -3.60 16.61
CA VAL A 61 -31.95 -2.44 16.44
C VAL A 61 -31.12 -1.23 16.02
N ILE A 62 -31.52 -0.56 14.95
CA ILE A 62 -30.93 0.69 14.48
C ILE A 62 -31.97 1.80 14.66
N LYS A 63 -31.59 2.85 15.38
CA LYS A 63 -32.45 3.99 15.71
C LYS A 63 -31.75 5.28 15.26
N ASP A 64 -32.38 6.09 14.44
CA ASP A 64 -31.94 7.43 14.08
C ASP A 64 -32.90 8.50 14.59
N ASN A 65 -32.43 9.75 14.63
CA ASN A 65 -33.23 10.92 14.98
C ASN A 65 -33.44 11.88 13.80
N GLY A 66 -33.45 11.34 12.58
CA GLY A 66 -33.69 12.08 11.35
C GLY A 66 -35.10 12.67 11.25
N GLN A 67 -35.49 13.14 10.08
CA GLN A 67 -36.80 13.78 9.89
C GLN A 67 -37.99 12.82 10.08
N GLY A 68 -37.75 11.51 9.97
CA GLY A 68 -38.81 10.51 9.95
C GLY A 68 -39.63 10.52 8.67
N MET A 69 -40.68 9.73 8.64
CA MET A 69 -41.58 9.55 7.50
C MET A 69 -43.04 9.69 7.93
N SER A 70 -43.84 10.37 7.11
CA SER A 70 -45.29 10.32 7.15
C SER A 70 -45.79 8.99 6.60
N LYS A 71 -47.12 8.73 6.67
CA LYS A 71 -47.72 7.52 6.07
C LYS A 71 -47.47 7.48 4.56
N ASP A 72 -47.62 8.60 3.88
CA ASP A 72 -47.42 8.70 2.43
C ASP A 72 -45.93 8.54 2.09
N ASP A 73 -45.00 9.18 2.83
CA ASP A 73 -43.57 8.99 2.64
C ASP A 73 -43.15 7.54 2.84
N PHE A 74 -43.74 6.85 3.85
CA PHE A 74 -43.45 5.45 4.09
C PHE A 74 -43.86 4.58 2.89
N GLN A 75 -45.08 4.76 2.38
CA GLN A 75 -45.62 3.99 1.25
C GLN A 75 -44.94 4.40 -0.09
N ASP A 76 -44.93 5.69 -0.42
CA ASP A 76 -44.61 6.16 -1.77
C ASP A 76 -43.11 6.40 -1.99
N LYS A 77 -42.33 6.55 -0.90
CA LYS A 77 -40.89 6.77 -0.97
C LYS A 77 -40.08 5.62 -0.40
N PHE A 78 -40.39 5.16 0.85
CA PHE A 78 -39.60 4.11 1.48
C PHE A 78 -39.90 2.74 0.91
N LEU A 79 -41.13 2.32 0.80
CA LEU A 79 -41.51 1.00 0.24
C LEU A 79 -41.37 0.95 -1.28
N LYS A 80 -41.39 2.08 -1.97
CA LYS A 80 -41.22 2.13 -3.43
C LYS A 80 -39.78 1.84 -3.83
N ILE A 81 -39.55 0.66 -4.41
CA ILE A 81 -38.24 0.26 -4.92
C ILE A 81 -37.86 1.14 -6.12
N GLY A 82 -36.61 1.64 -6.14
CA GLY A 82 -36.14 2.54 -7.20
C GLY A 82 -36.51 4.02 -7.00
N TYR A 83 -37.16 4.39 -5.89
CA TYR A 83 -37.38 5.80 -5.59
C TYR A 83 -36.05 6.50 -5.26
N SER A 84 -35.69 7.52 -6.03
CA SER A 84 -34.48 8.33 -5.83
C SER A 84 -34.82 9.67 -5.18
N LYS A 85 -34.27 9.94 -4.01
CA LYS A 85 -34.38 11.23 -3.31
C LYS A 85 -33.83 12.40 -4.15
N ARG A 86 -32.87 12.15 -5.03
CA ARG A 86 -32.26 13.18 -5.90
C ARG A 86 -33.22 13.75 -6.96
N LYS A 87 -34.40 13.17 -7.14
CA LYS A 87 -35.47 13.79 -7.92
C LYS A 87 -35.99 15.10 -7.29
N GLU A 88 -35.85 15.21 -5.96
CA GLU A 88 -36.31 16.37 -5.17
C GLU A 88 -35.17 17.36 -4.87
N GLY A 89 -33.91 17.03 -5.21
CA GLY A 89 -32.71 17.83 -4.99
C GLY A 89 -31.46 16.97 -4.70
N ASP A 90 -30.29 17.58 -4.73
CA ASP A 90 -29.03 16.89 -4.49
C ASP A 90 -28.58 16.92 -3.02
N ARG A 91 -29.27 17.68 -2.16
CA ARG A 91 -28.90 17.91 -0.78
C ARG A 91 -30.06 17.80 0.18
N SER A 92 -29.76 17.43 1.42
CA SER A 92 -30.76 17.34 2.49
C SER A 92 -31.31 18.72 2.88
N PRO A 93 -32.64 18.84 3.20
CA PRO A 93 -33.30 20.13 3.31
C PRO A 93 -32.88 20.96 4.53
N LYS A 94 -32.49 20.34 5.65
CA LYS A 94 -32.19 21.10 6.89
C LYS A 94 -30.70 21.35 7.08
N ARG A 95 -29.85 20.38 6.74
CA ARG A 95 -28.40 20.43 7.02
C ARG A 95 -27.57 20.63 5.77
N ASN A 96 -28.22 20.72 4.61
CA ASN A 96 -27.56 20.92 3.32
C ASN A 96 -26.46 19.87 3.03
N ARG A 97 -26.64 18.65 3.54
CA ARG A 97 -25.73 17.52 3.33
C ARG A 97 -25.92 16.93 1.94
N PRO A 98 -24.84 16.58 1.22
CA PRO A 98 -24.99 15.88 -0.07
C PRO A 98 -25.66 14.52 0.18
N PHE A 99 -26.66 14.19 -0.65
CA PHE A 99 -27.29 12.87 -0.56
C PHE A 99 -26.34 11.76 -0.98
N ILE A 100 -26.18 10.79 -0.10
CA ILE A 100 -25.39 9.58 -0.35
C ILE A 100 -26.22 8.57 -1.16
N GLY A 101 -27.53 8.45 -0.86
CA GLY A 101 -28.45 7.58 -1.58
C GLY A 101 -28.77 8.10 -2.98
N ARG A 102 -28.65 7.23 -4.03
CA ARG A 102 -28.88 7.63 -5.43
C ARG A 102 -29.97 6.80 -6.11
N LYS A 103 -29.87 5.46 -6.07
CA LYS A 103 -30.71 4.55 -6.86
C LYS A 103 -32.02 4.14 -6.18
N GLY A 104 -32.18 4.37 -4.89
CA GLY A 104 -33.35 3.95 -4.13
C GLY A 104 -33.53 2.43 -3.97
N ILE A 105 -32.46 1.66 -4.18
CA ILE A 105 -32.42 0.19 -4.05
C ILE A 105 -31.65 -0.30 -2.82
N GLY A 106 -30.85 0.56 -2.18
CA GLY A 106 -30.03 0.18 -1.01
C GLY A 106 -30.84 -0.30 0.18
N LYS A 107 -32.10 0.17 0.31
CA LYS A 107 -33.04 -0.34 1.32
C LYS A 107 -33.32 -1.84 1.21
N LEU A 108 -33.11 -2.45 0.03
CA LEU A 108 -33.25 -3.90 -0.14
C LEU A 108 -32.24 -4.68 0.70
N ALA A 109 -31.04 -4.12 0.94
CA ALA A 109 -30.08 -4.70 1.88
C ALA A 109 -30.67 -4.80 3.30
N LEU A 110 -31.34 -3.71 3.75
CA LEU A 110 -31.99 -3.67 5.05
C LEU A 110 -33.17 -4.64 5.14
N LEU A 111 -33.94 -4.79 4.03
CA LEU A 111 -35.15 -5.59 4.00
C LEU A 111 -34.91 -7.09 3.78
N SER A 112 -33.66 -7.53 3.69
CA SER A 112 -33.34 -8.93 3.35
C SER A 112 -32.30 -9.61 4.25
N CYS A 113 -31.75 -8.89 5.23
CA CYS A 113 -30.65 -9.40 6.05
C CYS A 113 -31.08 -10.24 7.28
N ALA A 114 -32.37 -10.32 7.57
CA ALA A 114 -32.93 -11.07 8.70
C ALA A 114 -34.22 -11.77 8.31
N GLU A 115 -34.63 -12.75 9.11
CA GLU A 115 -35.91 -13.47 8.91
C GLU A 115 -37.11 -12.52 9.13
N LYS A 116 -37.03 -11.67 10.15
CA LYS A 116 -38.08 -10.70 10.45
C LYS A 116 -37.50 -9.30 10.65
N ILE A 117 -38.08 -8.32 9.98
CA ILE A 117 -37.61 -6.94 10.01
C ILE A 117 -38.79 -6.01 10.29
N THR A 118 -38.73 -5.31 11.42
CA THR A 118 -39.73 -4.31 11.77
C THR A 118 -39.18 -2.93 11.46
N VAL A 119 -39.89 -2.15 10.66
CA VAL A 119 -39.53 -0.76 10.33
C VAL A 119 -40.66 0.15 10.80
N VAL A 120 -40.33 1.06 11.72
CA VAL A 120 -41.27 2.09 12.18
C VAL A 120 -40.62 3.46 12.11
N SER A 121 -41.38 4.45 11.72
CA SER A 121 -40.90 5.82 11.59
C SER A 121 -41.96 6.82 12.02
N LYS A 122 -41.54 7.99 12.47
CA LYS A 122 -42.44 9.11 12.74
C LYS A 122 -41.82 10.46 12.46
N VAL A 123 -42.61 11.37 11.97
CA VAL A 123 -42.27 12.79 11.90
C VAL A 123 -42.50 13.44 13.29
N ARG A 124 -41.88 14.60 13.49
CA ARG A 124 -42.02 15.34 14.76
C ARG A 124 -43.49 15.67 15.06
N GLY A 125 -43.95 15.30 16.22
CA GLY A 125 -45.34 15.48 16.65
C GLY A 125 -46.35 14.47 16.06
N GLY A 126 -45.91 13.58 15.15
CA GLY A 126 -46.76 12.59 14.52
C GLY A 126 -46.80 11.25 15.31
N SER A 127 -47.63 10.34 14.86
CA SER A 127 -47.69 8.96 15.31
C SER A 127 -46.70 8.08 14.54
N TYR A 128 -46.31 6.93 15.07
CA TYR A 128 -45.51 5.95 14.35
C TYR A 128 -46.33 5.32 13.22
N VAL A 129 -45.66 5.24 12.05
CA VAL A 129 -46.11 4.48 10.88
C VAL A 129 -45.09 3.40 10.58
N GLY A 130 -45.51 2.25 10.08
CA GLY A 130 -44.56 1.18 9.74
C GLY A 130 -45.24 -0.17 9.66
N GLY A 131 -44.44 -1.22 9.58
CA GLY A 131 -44.89 -2.61 9.50
C GLY A 131 -43.74 -3.59 9.64
N VAL A 132 -44.10 -4.88 9.60
CA VAL A 132 -43.19 -6.00 9.67
C VAL A 132 -43.06 -6.67 8.32
N ILE A 133 -41.83 -6.86 7.89
CA ILE A 133 -41.46 -7.68 6.73
C ILE A 133 -41.07 -9.05 7.29
N ASP A 134 -41.81 -10.06 6.93
CA ASP A 134 -41.55 -11.45 7.31
C ASP A 134 -40.97 -12.20 6.12
N ASN A 135 -39.65 -12.34 6.13
CA ASN A 135 -38.93 -13.03 5.06
C ASN A 135 -39.05 -14.55 5.12
N SER A 136 -39.55 -15.12 6.20
CA SER A 136 -39.83 -16.55 6.28
C SER A 136 -40.96 -16.98 5.35
N GLY A 137 -41.94 -16.10 5.14
CA GLY A 137 -43.03 -16.30 4.19
C GLY A 137 -42.71 -15.91 2.74
N LEU A 138 -41.65 -15.13 2.52
CA LEU A 138 -41.32 -14.57 1.19
C LEU A 138 -40.97 -15.65 0.17
N ASP A 139 -40.23 -16.69 0.57
CA ASP A 139 -39.83 -17.76 -0.34
C ASP A 139 -41.07 -18.56 -0.81
N LYS A 140 -42.07 -18.76 0.06
CA LYS A 140 -43.35 -19.36 -0.30
C LYS A 140 -44.15 -18.44 -1.23
N ALA A 141 -44.22 -17.15 -0.92
CA ALA A 141 -44.93 -16.18 -1.77
C ALA A 141 -44.30 -16.08 -3.19
N ILE A 142 -42.98 -16.22 -3.29
CA ILE A 142 -42.29 -16.30 -4.58
C ILE A 142 -42.62 -17.59 -5.33
N THR A 143 -42.67 -18.73 -4.61
CA THR A 143 -43.02 -20.03 -5.20
C THR A 143 -44.47 -20.04 -5.69
N ASP A 144 -45.34 -19.38 -4.95
CA ASP A 144 -46.77 -19.26 -5.28
C ASP A 144 -47.04 -18.13 -6.32
N ASP A 145 -45.98 -17.48 -6.85
CA ASP A 145 -45.99 -16.38 -7.85
C ASP A 145 -46.90 -15.20 -7.44
N LEU A 146 -46.93 -14.86 -6.16
CA LEU A 146 -47.72 -13.75 -5.68
C LEU A 146 -47.17 -12.41 -6.18
N LYS A 147 -48.06 -11.47 -6.45
CA LYS A 147 -47.69 -10.09 -6.77
C LYS A 147 -47.26 -9.33 -5.50
N PRO A 148 -46.41 -8.31 -5.62
CA PRO A 148 -46.01 -7.49 -4.47
C PRO A 148 -47.18 -6.90 -3.69
N SER A 149 -48.29 -6.59 -4.34
CA SER A 149 -49.53 -6.10 -3.70
C SER A 149 -50.26 -7.17 -2.89
N GLU A 150 -50.03 -8.44 -3.15
CA GLU A 150 -50.62 -9.58 -2.48
C GLU A 150 -49.78 -10.07 -1.27
N TYR A 151 -48.62 -9.43 -1.06
CA TYR A 151 -47.74 -9.68 0.07
C TYR A 151 -47.56 -8.42 0.92
N PRO A 152 -48.59 -7.98 1.66
CA PRO A 152 -48.53 -6.77 2.48
C PRO A 152 -47.65 -6.95 3.71
N LEU A 153 -47.11 -5.82 4.23
CA LEU A 153 -46.43 -5.84 5.51
C LEU A 153 -47.42 -6.22 6.63
N GLN A 154 -46.94 -7.04 7.58
CA GLN A 154 -47.72 -7.40 8.78
C GLN A 154 -47.78 -6.20 9.76
N GLU A 155 -48.77 -6.19 10.61
CA GLU A 155 -48.86 -5.22 11.71
C GLU A 155 -47.70 -5.40 12.70
N TRP A 156 -47.14 -4.29 13.18
CA TRP A 156 -46.08 -4.31 14.15
C TRP A 156 -46.58 -4.19 15.59
N ASN A 157 -45.88 -4.79 16.54
CA ASN A 157 -46.22 -4.75 17.95
C ASN A 157 -45.46 -3.62 18.66
N PRO A 158 -46.14 -2.58 19.18
CA PRO A 158 -45.47 -1.50 19.91
C PRO A 158 -44.69 -1.97 21.15
N ALA A 159 -45.11 -3.05 21.81
CA ALA A 159 -44.45 -3.55 23.00
C ALA A 159 -43.00 -4.02 22.72
N SER A 160 -42.75 -4.60 21.55
CA SER A 160 -41.41 -5.09 21.18
C SER A 160 -40.37 -3.96 20.98
N LEU A 161 -40.82 -2.76 20.64
CA LEU A 161 -39.98 -1.62 20.42
C LEU A 161 -40.02 -0.55 21.52
N LYS A 162 -40.83 -0.78 22.58
CA LYS A 162 -41.04 0.18 23.67
C LYS A 162 -39.73 0.78 24.23
N PRO A 163 -38.68 -0.01 24.53
CA PRO A 163 -37.41 0.54 25.05
C PRO A 163 -36.73 1.54 24.09
N TYR A 164 -36.89 1.33 22.79
CA TYR A 164 -36.25 2.16 21.77
C TYR A 164 -37.11 3.37 21.37
N MET A 165 -38.41 3.34 21.68
CA MET A 165 -39.36 4.44 21.43
C MET A 165 -39.27 5.52 22.50
N GLU A 166 -38.75 5.20 23.66
CA GLU A 166 -38.55 6.16 24.73
C GLU A 166 -37.64 7.28 24.31
N ASN A 167 -38.06 8.54 24.58
CA ASN A 167 -37.36 9.77 24.16
C ASN A 167 -37.12 9.91 22.64
N HIS A 168 -37.74 9.09 21.80
CA HIS A 168 -37.63 9.19 20.34
C HIS A 168 -38.70 10.15 19.79
N ARG A 169 -38.29 11.41 19.56
CA ARG A 169 -39.21 12.47 19.17
C ARG A 169 -39.57 12.42 17.67
N GLN A 170 -38.62 11.99 16.82
CA GLN A 170 -38.76 11.83 15.37
C GLN A 170 -37.64 10.91 14.86
N GLY A 171 -37.77 10.34 13.66
CA GLY A 171 -36.77 9.47 13.02
C GLY A 171 -37.32 8.09 12.71
N THR A 172 -36.41 7.14 12.50
CA THR A 172 -36.73 5.77 12.12
C THR A 172 -36.07 4.78 13.08
N ILE A 173 -36.81 3.70 13.39
CA ILE A 173 -36.35 2.53 14.16
C ILE A 173 -36.52 1.33 13.26
N ILE A 174 -35.42 0.55 13.06
CA ILE A 174 -35.43 -0.71 12.33
C ILE A 174 -34.93 -1.79 13.27
N SER A 175 -35.75 -2.81 13.48
CA SER A 175 -35.42 -3.99 14.31
C SER A 175 -35.27 -5.21 13.42
N PHE A 176 -34.21 -5.97 13.63
CA PHE A 176 -33.88 -7.19 12.92
C PHE A 176 -33.89 -8.36 13.91
N GLU A 177 -34.65 -9.40 13.60
CA GLU A 177 -34.74 -10.63 14.39
C GLU A 177 -34.25 -11.80 13.52
N LYS A 178 -33.41 -12.68 14.10
CA LYS A 178 -32.79 -13.82 13.44
C LYS A 178 -32.05 -13.36 12.17
N ILE A 179 -30.97 -12.62 12.39
CA ILE A 179 -30.10 -12.11 11.31
C ILE A 179 -29.53 -13.30 10.55
N ASN A 180 -29.63 -13.27 9.22
CA ASN A 180 -29.12 -14.32 8.34
C ASN A 180 -27.62 -14.50 8.54
N ASP A 181 -27.13 -15.75 8.57
CA ASP A 181 -25.75 -16.12 8.85
C ASP A 181 -25.23 -15.68 10.24
N GLY A 182 -26.06 -15.05 11.07
CA GLY A 182 -25.70 -14.50 12.37
C GLY A 182 -24.69 -13.36 12.30
N VAL A 183 -24.41 -12.76 13.45
CA VAL A 183 -23.35 -11.75 13.57
C VAL A 183 -22.05 -12.45 13.97
N ARG A 184 -21.19 -12.74 13.00
CA ARG A 184 -19.92 -13.46 13.22
C ARG A 184 -18.78 -12.55 13.70
N HIS A 185 -19.04 -11.25 13.87
CA HIS A 185 -18.05 -10.25 14.18
C HIS A 185 -18.11 -9.81 15.64
N THR A 186 -16.96 -9.55 16.25
CA THR A 186 -16.90 -8.96 17.59
C THR A 186 -17.34 -7.49 17.56
N ILE A 187 -17.79 -6.98 18.71
CA ILE A 187 -18.16 -5.56 18.86
C ILE A 187 -16.99 -4.64 18.47
N ASP A 188 -15.76 -4.96 18.87
CA ASP A 188 -14.57 -4.17 18.57
C ASP A 188 -14.26 -4.16 17.06
N PHE A 189 -14.44 -5.29 16.37
CA PHE A 189 -14.36 -5.33 14.91
C PHE A 189 -15.37 -4.39 14.26
N LEU A 190 -16.62 -4.40 14.73
CA LEU A 190 -17.67 -3.55 14.19
C LEU A 190 -17.39 -2.07 14.44
N LYS A 191 -16.93 -1.69 15.65
CA LYS A 191 -16.52 -0.32 15.97
C LYS A 191 -15.42 0.15 15.03
N LYS A 192 -14.39 -0.66 14.82
CA LYS A 192 -13.27 -0.36 13.93
C LYS A 192 -13.72 -0.23 12.47
N SER A 193 -14.56 -1.16 12.01
CA SER A 193 -15.10 -1.13 10.64
C SER A 193 -15.99 0.10 10.41
N ILE A 194 -16.86 0.45 11.37
CA ILE A 194 -17.66 1.68 11.27
C ILE A 194 -16.77 2.91 11.23
N ALA A 195 -15.74 2.99 12.07
CA ALA A 195 -14.79 4.11 12.07
C ALA A 195 -14.00 4.23 10.76
N LEU A 196 -13.67 3.13 10.09
CA LEU A 196 -12.96 3.11 8.81
C LEU A 196 -13.88 3.49 7.64
N TYR A 197 -15.08 2.89 7.56
CA TYR A 197 -15.90 2.96 6.36
C TYR A 197 -16.93 4.10 6.37
N PHE A 198 -17.26 4.65 7.55
CA PHE A 198 -18.24 5.74 7.68
C PHE A 198 -17.57 7.01 8.20
N ARG A 199 -16.52 7.43 7.49
CA ARG A 199 -15.67 8.58 7.84
C ARG A 199 -16.43 9.89 8.03
N PHE A 200 -17.55 10.08 7.35
CA PHE A 200 -18.36 11.29 7.52
C PHE A 200 -18.79 11.51 8.98
N SER A 201 -18.95 10.44 9.77
CA SER A 201 -19.24 10.55 11.20
C SER A 201 -18.05 11.07 12.03
N LEU A 202 -16.82 10.87 11.54
CA LEU A 202 -15.62 11.37 12.19
C LEU A 202 -15.22 12.76 11.68
N LEU A 203 -15.66 13.13 10.47
CA LEU A 203 -15.39 14.41 9.83
C LEU A 203 -16.45 15.48 10.15
N ASP A 204 -17.69 15.07 10.43
CA ASP A 204 -18.81 15.96 10.77
C ASP A 204 -19.19 15.79 12.25
N SER A 205 -18.79 16.75 13.07
CA SER A 205 -19.13 16.77 14.51
C SER A 205 -20.64 16.82 14.79
N SER A 206 -21.47 17.17 13.80
CA SER A 206 -22.92 17.21 13.92
C SER A 206 -23.60 15.86 13.67
N PHE A 207 -22.84 14.79 13.33
CA PHE A 207 -23.35 13.46 13.12
C PHE A 207 -22.58 12.44 13.95
N ASN A 208 -23.26 11.72 14.81
CA ASN A 208 -22.65 10.77 15.73
C ASN A 208 -23.21 9.36 15.54
N ILE A 209 -22.34 8.37 15.56
CA ILE A 209 -22.72 6.95 15.51
C ILE A 209 -22.39 6.31 16.87
N TYR A 210 -23.31 5.51 17.39
CA TYR A 210 -23.13 4.75 18.62
C TYR A 210 -23.38 3.26 18.35
N LEU A 211 -22.54 2.41 18.91
CA LEU A 211 -22.75 0.95 18.93
C LEU A 211 -22.83 0.49 20.39
N ASN A 212 -23.98 -0.05 20.80
CA ASN A 212 -24.29 -0.42 22.18
C ASN A 212 -23.95 0.72 23.17
N ASP A 213 -24.44 1.94 22.83
CA ASP A 213 -24.23 3.19 23.55
C ASP A 213 -22.80 3.76 23.53
N ASP A 214 -21.82 3.01 23.08
CA ASP A 214 -20.45 3.52 22.89
C ASP A 214 -20.37 4.36 21.62
N LYS A 215 -19.90 5.59 21.77
CA LYS A 215 -19.69 6.50 20.63
C LYS A 215 -18.52 6.04 19.79
N ILE A 216 -18.72 5.93 18.49
CA ILE A 216 -17.65 5.67 17.53
C ILE A 216 -16.78 6.92 17.37
N THR A 217 -15.51 6.79 17.68
CA THR A 217 -14.51 7.87 17.62
C THR A 217 -13.23 7.37 16.98
N MET A 218 -12.25 8.26 16.82
CA MET A 218 -10.93 7.89 16.31
C MET A 218 -10.19 6.88 17.20
N THR A 219 -10.50 6.81 18.49
CA THR A 219 -9.89 5.83 19.40
C THR A 219 -10.17 4.38 18.99
N CYS A 220 -11.24 4.14 18.22
CA CYS A 220 -11.50 2.83 17.61
C CYS A 220 -10.41 2.42 16.60
N LEU A 221 -9.55 3.34 16.16
CA LEU A 221 -8.44 3.12 15.23
C LEU A 221 -7.06 3.18 15.89
N ASP A 222 -6.98 3.27 17.24
CA ASP A 222 -5.71 3.42 17.98
C ASP A 222 -4.71 2.31 17.69
N ASP A 223 -5.18 1.06 17.60
CA ASP A 223 -4.32 -0.09 17.30
C ASP A 223 -3.66 0.04 15.92
N LEU A 224 -4.42 0.51 14.93
CA LEU A 224 -3.91 0.76 13.59
C LEU A 224 -2.95 1.95 13.59
N ALA A 225 -3.32 3.03 14.28
CA ALA A 225 -2.52 4.24 14.37
C ALA A 225 -1.15 3.97 15.01
N LYS A 226 -1.10 3.23 16.13
CA LYS A 226 0.14 2.84 16.82
C LYS A 226 1.05 1.92 16.00
N LYS A 227 0.51 1.26 14.98
CA LYS A 227 1.27 0.38 14.06
C LYS A 227 1.61 1.07 12.75
N THR A 228 1.27 2.33 12.60
CA THR A 228 1.57 3.13 11.42
C THR A 228 2.99 3.66 11.51
N GLU A 229 3.78 3.42 10.45
CA GLU A 229 5.16 3.90 10.34
C GLU A 229 5.23 5.22 9.59
N PHE A 230 4.59 5.31 8.42
CA PHE A 230 4.76 6.42 7.49
C PHE A 230 3.42 6.95 7.01
N LEU A 231 3.42 8.24 6.66
CA LEU A 231 2.21 8.97 6.26
C LEU A 231 2.47 9.89 5.07
N TRP A 232 1.70 9.73 4.00
CA TRP A 232 1.65 10.65 2.87
C TRP A 232 0.30 11.34 2.84
N GLN A 233 0.30 12.65 3.03
CA GLN A 233 -0.90 13.47 2.92
C GLN A 233 -1.02 13.99 1.48
N ILE A 234 -2.16 13.74 0.83
CA ILE A 234 -2.44 14.18 -0.54
C ILE A 234 -3.24 15.45 -0.48
N ASN A 235 -2.66 16.54 -0.96
CA ASN A 235 -3.20 17.89 -0.91
C ASN A 235 -3.60 18.30 0.53
N ASP A 236 -4.41 19.36 0.67
CA ASP A 236 -4.91 19.79 1.98
C ASP A 236 -6.18 19.03 2.34
N ILE A 237 -6.08 18.18 3.34
CA ILE A 237 -7.20 17.47 3.95
C ILE A 237 -7.26 17.82 5.43
N SER A 238 -8.43 18.31 5.86
CA SER A 238 -8.75 18.44 7.27
C SER A 238 -9.32 17.11 7.77
N ASP A 239 -8.43 16.18 8.15
CA ASP A 239 -8.78 14.86 8.64
C ASP A 239 -8.26 14.69 10.08
N PRO A 240 -9.14 14.50 11.07
CA PRO A 240 -8.75 14.31 12.46
C PRO A 240 -7.82 13.11 12.68
N TYR A 241 -7.95 12.05 11.87
CA TYR A 241 -7.07 10.88 11.96
C TYR A 241 -5.65 11.19 11.48
N VAL A 242 -5.52 11.95 10.39
CA VAL A 242 -4.21 12.43 9.91
C VAL A 242 -3.54 13.32 10.95
N ALA A 243 -4.32 14.22 11.58
CA ALA A 243 -3.81 15.06 12.67
C ALA A 243 -3.39 14.22 13.89
N TYR A 244 -4.14 13.18 14.21
CA TYR A 244 -3.82 12.25 15.29
C TYR A 244 -2.53 11.47 14.99
N LEU A 245 -2.36 10.89 13.79
CA LEU A 245 -1.13 10.21 13.39
C LEU A 245 0.09 11.13 13.56
N LYS A 246 0.03 12.35 13.03
CA LYS A 246 1.13 13.31 13.14
C LYS A 246 1.50 13.63 14.59
N ARG A 247 0.52 13.63 15.50
CA ARG A 247 0.76 13.90 16.92
C ARG A 247 1.46 12.76 17.65
N ILE A 248 1.20 11.49 17.25
CA ILE A 248 1.81 10.31 17.89
C ILE A 248 3.14 9.89 17.25
N PHE A 249 3.47 10.45 16.09
CA PHE A 249 4.71 10.14 15.38
C PHE A 249 5.93 10.66 16.13
N THR A 250 6.99 9.85 16.14
CA THR A 250 8.30 10.20 16.69
C THR A 250 9.35 10.25 15.58
N PRO A 251 10.36 11.12 15.65
CA PRO A 251 11.41 11.22 14.62
C PRO A 251 12.21 9.94 14.42
N GLU A 252 12.31 9.11 15.47
CA GLU A 252 13.11 7.90 15.48
C GLU A 252 12.47 6.73 14.71
N GLY A 253 11.15 6.75 14.51
CA GLY A 253 10.44 5.63 13.91
C GLY A 253 9.46 5.96 12.80
N ASN A 254 9.15 7.23 12.61
CA ASN A 254 8.08 7.67 11.75
C ASN A 254 8.52 8.77 10.77
N GLU A 255 7.95 8.75 9.59
CA GLU A 255 8.14 9.81 8.58
C GLU A 255 6.80 10.25 8.02
N SER A 256 6.73 11.53 7.60
CA SER A 256 5.54 12.05 6.93
C SER A 256 5.89 13.05 5.84
N ARG A 257 5.13 13.01 4.73
CA ARG A 257 5.31 13.92 3.59
C ARG A 257 3.96 14.39 3.06
N LYS A 258 3.89 15.64 2.59
CA LYS A 258 2.76 16.17 1.84
C LYS A 258 3.06 16.05 0.35
N LEU A 259 2.15 15.40 -0.38
CA LEU A 259 2.17 15.29 -1.84
C LEU A 259 1.17 16.30 -2.40
N SER A 260 1.68 17.24 -3.20
CA SER A 260 0.84 18.25 -3.86
C SER A 260 0.58 17.83 -5.30
N ILE A 261 -0.66 17.50 -5.63
CA ILE A 261 -1.08 17.12 -6.97
C ILE A 261 -2.14 18.10 -7.50
N LYS A 262 -2.15 18.31 -8.81
CA LYS A 262 -3.17 19.16 -9.45
C LYS A 262 -4.54 18.47 -9.40
N GLY A 263 -5.58 19.20 -9.04
CA GLY A 263 -6.96 18.71 -9.02
C GLY A 263 -7.58 18.65 -7.63
N THR A 264 -8.76 18.03 -7.54
CA THR A 264 -9.59 17.99 -6.32
C THR A 264 -9.43 16.69 -5.52
N ILE A 265 -8.53 15.79 -5.96
CA ILE A 265 -8.22 14.58 -5.22
C ILE A 265 -7.50 14.99 -3.94
N LYS A 266 -7.98 14.51 -2.80
CA LYS A 266 -7.37 14.72 -1.49
C LYS A 266 -7.46 13.45 -0.66
N GLY A 267 -6.62 13.32 0.35
CA GLY A 267 -6.64 12.14 1.20
C GLY A 267 -5.32 11.89 1.88
N PHE A 268 -5.13 10.64 2.26
CA PHE A 268 -3.87 10.16 2.79
C PHE A 268 -3.62 8.71 2.41
N ILE A 269 -2.36 8.34 2.32
CA ILE A 269 -1.87 6.96 2.32
C ILE A 269 -0.92 6.83 3.50
N ALA A 270 -0.99 5.70 4.18
CA ALA A 270 -0.11 5.39 5.30
C ALA A 270 0.39 3.96 5.18
N SER A 271 1.53 3.66 5.79
CA SER A 271 2.05 2.30 5.87
C SER A 271 2.17 1.82 7.30
N VAL A 272 1.99 0.52 7.48
CA VAL A 272 2.17 -0.16 8.77
C VAL A 272 3.51 -0.88 8.84
N GLU A 273 3.96 -1.18 10.07
CA GLU A 273 5.20 -1.93 10.31
C GLU A 273 5.22 -3.32 9.66
N LYS A 274 4.08 -4.00 9.61
CA LYS A 274 3.93 -5.37 9.08
C LYS A 274 2.59 -5.53 8.39
N PRO A 275 2.50 -6.23 7.24
CA PRO A 275 1.23 -6.42 6.52
C PRO A 275 0.09 -7.00 7.37
N ARG A 276 0.42 -7.85 8.34
CA ARG A 276 -0.55 -8.43 9.27
C ARG A 276 -1.28 -7.40 10.14
N ASN A 277 -0.70 -6.21 10.33
CA ASN A 277 -1.33 -5.13 11.09
C ASN A 277 -2.54 -4.52 10.38
N LEU A 278 -2.68 -4.77 9.06
CA LEU A 278 -3.84 -4.36 8.27
C LEU A 278 -4.99 -5.37 8.31
N LYS A 279 -4.78 -6.58 8.81
CA LYS A 279 -5.87 -7.55 8.99
C LYS A 279 -6.80 -7.07 10.09
N ILE A 280 -8.08 -6.98 9.79
CA ILE A 280 -9.11 -6.65 10.76
C ILE A 280 -9.61 -7.96 11.37
N THR A 281 -8.85 -8.51 12.34
CA THR A 281 -9.17 -9.74 13.09
C THR A 281 -9.63 -10.95 12.23
N THR A 282 -10.21 -11.96 12.80
CA THR A 282 -10.57 -13.30 12.32
C THR A 282 -11.15 -13.47 10.90
N ALA A 283 -11.64 -12.42 10.25
CA ALA A 283 -11.99 -12.45 8.84
C ALA A 283 -10.76 -12.08 8.00
N ASP A 284 -10.57 -12.71 6.84
CA ASP A 284 -9.48 -12.37 5.89
C ASP A 284 -9.61 -10.95 5.30
N GLU A 285 -10.48 -10.12 5.88
CA GLU A 285 -10.69 -8.74 5.45
C GLU A 285 -9.53 -7.86 5.89
N ARG A 286 -8.97 -7.14 4.94
CA ARG A 286 -7.81 -6.27 5.10
C ARG A 286 -8.20 -4.82 4.87
N VAL A 287 -7.65 -3.91 5.68
CA VAL A 287 -7.67 -2.47 5.39
C VAL A 287 -6.77 -2.20 4.19
N GLY A 288 -7.26 -1.52 3.19
CA GLY A 288 -6.54 -1.11 2.00
C GLY A 288 -6.57 0.40 1.79
N VAL A 289 -6.23 0.83 0.59
CA VAL A 289 -6.38 2.23 0.17
C VAL A 289 -7.74 2.39 -0.49
N ASP A 290 -8.68 3.00 0.21
CA ASP A 290 -10.09 3.06 -0.16
C ASP A 290 -10.45 4.40 -0.83
N LEU A 291 -11.37 4.37 -1.81
CA LEU A 291 -11.90 5.57 -2.48
C LEU A 291 -13.24 5.98 -1.88
N PHE A 292 -13.31 7.23 -1.48
CA PHE A 292 -14.49 7.88 -0.92
C PHE A 292 -15.02 8.98 -1.86
N VAL A 293 -16.33 9.06 -1.95
CA VAL A 293 -17.04 10.10 -2.68
C VAL A 293 -18.16 10.63 -1.78
N ASN A 294 -18.17 11.94 -1.51
CA ASN A 294 -19.07 12.57 -0.54
C ASN A 294 -19.07 11.88 0.84
N GLY A 295 -17.87 11.46 1.30
CA GLY A 295 -17.69 10.79 2.59
C GLY A 295 -18.08 9.32 2.64
N ARG A 296 -18.65 8.76 1.57
CA ARG A 296 -18.99 7.34 1.49
C ARG A 296 -17.92 6.53 0.74
N LEU A 297 -17.59 5.35 1.27
CA LEU A 297 -16.79 4.35 0.58
C LEU A 297 -17.47 3.94 -0.75
N ARG A 298 -16.71 4.02 -1.86
CA ARG A 298 -17.18 3.69 -3.22
C ARG A 298 -16.34 2.63 -3.90
N GLU A 299 -15.08 2.49 -3.51
CA GLU A 299 -14.20 1.43 -4.01
C GLU A 299 -13.28 1.00 -2.90
N LYS A 300 -13.30 -0.28 -2.55
CA LYS A 300 -12.33 -0.87 -1.62
C LYS A 300 -11.05 -1.14 -2.37
N ASP A 301 -9.94 -0.78 -1.73
CA ASP A 301 -8.58 -1.03 -2.19
C ASP A 301 -8.35 -0.67 -3.67
N VAL A 302 -8.24 0.63 -3.94
CA VAL A 302 -7.99 1.13 -5.31
C VAL A 302 -6.66 0.67 -5.89
N LEU A 303 -5.73 0.15 -5.07
CA LEU A 303 -4.44 -0.38 -5.54
C LEU A 303 -4.63 -1.56 -6.50
N LYS A 304 -5.72 -2.33 -6.36
CA LYS A 304 -6.05 -3.42 -7.30
C LYS A 304 -6.21 -2.98 -8.76
N HIS A 305 -6.53 -1.70 -9.00
CA HIS A 305 -6.62 -1.11 -10.34
C HIS A 305 -5.28 -0.59 -10.88
N MET A 306 -4.24 -0.57 -10.07
CA MET A 306 -2.90 -0.10 -10.45
C MET A 306 -1.79 -0.98 -9.83
N PRO A 307 -1.83 -2.30 -10.03
CA PRO A 307 -0.86 -3.21 -9.43
C PRO A 307 0.55 -2.90 -9.94
N THR A 308 1.52 -2.88 -9.04
CA THR A 308 2.94 -2.68 -9.34
C THR A 308 3.77 -3.93 -9.10
N ALA A 309 3.16 -4.97 -8.52
CA ALA A 309 3.81 -6.21 -8.07
C ALA A 309 4.91 -5.97 -7.00
N ARG A 310 4.91 -4.80 -6.35
CA ARG A 310 5.87 -4.49 -5.28
C ARG A 310 5.33 -4.87 -3.91
N VAL A 311 6.19 -5.38 -3.04
CA VAL A 311 5.84 -5.79 -1.68
C VAL A 311 5.22 -4.66 -0.85
N VAL A 312 5.58 -3.42 -1.14
CA VAL A 312 5.13 -2.20 -0.46
C VAL A 312 3.59 -2.10 -0.43
N GLU A 313 2.90 -2.46 -1.53
CA GLU A 313 1.43 -2.42 -1.59
C GLU A 313 0.80 -3.19 -0.43
N SER A 314 1.47 -4.25 0.02
CA SER A 314 0.99 -5.05 1.13
C SER A 314 1.05 -4.35 2.50
N TYR A 315 1.74 -3.24 2.63
CA TYR A 315 1.86 -2.43 3.85
C TYR A 315 0.95 -1.21 3.85
N LEU A 316 0.33 -0.87 2.70
CA LEU A 316 -0.39 0.39 2.53
C LEU A 316 -1.86 0.30 2.93
N TYR A 317 -2.32 1.37 3.54
CA TYR A 317 -3.73 1.68 3.74
C TYR A 317 -3.95 3.19 3.60
N GLY A 318 -5.20 3.59 3.43
CA GLY A 318 -5.48 5.01 3.32
C GLY A 318 -6.87 5.32 2.81
N GLN A 319 -7.11 6.59 2.57
CA GLN A 319 -8.38 7.08 2.06
C GLN A 319 -8.14 8.16 1.02
N ILE A 320 -8.69 7.94 -0.14
CA ILE A 320 -8.67 8.89 -1.26
C ILE A 320 -10.07 9.46 -1.40
N HIS A 321 -10.22 10.77 -1.39
CA HIS A 321 -11.47 11.46 -1.54
C HIS A 321 -11.51 12.15 -2.91
N CYS A 322 -12.55 11.86 -3.71
CA CYS A 322 -12.75 12.44 -5.03
C CYS A 322 -14.23 12.66 -5.35
N ASP A 323 -14.79 13.76 -4.87
CA ASP A 323 -16.21 14.07 -5.01
C ASP A 323 -16.63 14.37 -6.47
N LEU A 324 -15.67 14.63 -7.37
CA LEU A 324 -15.92 14.79 -8.81
C LEU A 324 -16.54 13.56 -9.49
N LEU A 325 -16.45 12.38 -8.88
CA LEU A 325 -17.09 11.17 -9.39
C LEU A 325 -18.61 11.16 -9.18
N ASP A 326 -19.15 12.02 -8.33
CA ASP A 326 -20.59 12.16 -8.11
C ASP A 326 -21.18 13.30 -8.93
N ASP A 327 -21.36 13.08 -10.21
CA ASP A 327 -22.04 14.01 -11.11
C ASP A 327 -23.35 13.41 -11.66
N LYS A 328 -23.84 13.90 -12.78
CA LYS A 328 -25.10 13.44 -13.41
C LYS A 328 -25.04 11.99 -13.90
N VAL A 329 -23.85 11.47 -14.19
CA VAL A 329 -23.64 10.08 -14.64
C VAL A 329 -23.46 9.17 -13.45
N ASP A 330 -24.20 8.06 -13.39
CA ASP A 330 -24.02 7.06 -12.35
C ASP A 330 -22.89 6.10 -12.70
N ARG A 331 -21.74 6.25 -12.04
CA ARG A 331 -20.52 5.47 -12.24
C ARG A 331 -20.35 4.31 -11.26
N PHE A 332 -21.35 4.12 -10.39
CA PHE A 332 -21.23 3.13 -9.31
C PHE A 332 -22.02 1.88 -9.64
N THR A 333 -21.47 0.73 -9.30
CA THR A 333 -22.17 -0.57 -9.44
C THR A 333 -23.46 -0.60 -8.63
N SER A 334 -24.32 -1.55 -8.89
CA SER A 334 -25.60 -1.69 -8.17
C SER A 334 -25.40 -1.99 -6.68
N SER A 335 -24.37 -2.74 -6.32
CA SER A 335 -23.95 -2.98 -4.92
C SER A 335 -23.35 -1.74 -4.26
N ARG A 336 -22.98 -0.71 -5.02
CA ARG A 336 -22.33 0.53 -4.56
C ARG A 336 -20.98 0.32 -3.87
N GLU A 337 -20.40 -0.85 -4.02
CA GLU A 337 -19.09 -1.20 -3.44
C GLU A 337 -17.95 -1.09 -4.45
N SER A 338 -18.27 -0.72 -5.70
CA SER A 338 -17.28 -0.54 -6.77
C SER A 338 -17.68 0.56 -7.74
N VAL A 339 -16.68 1.18 -8.34
CA VAL A 339 -16.82 2.06 -9.50
C VAL A 339 -16.81 1.19 -10.77
N VAL A 340 -17.56 1.61 -11.80
CA VAL A 340 -17.49 0.94 -13.12
C VAL A 340 -16.07 1.09 -13.66
N ALA A 341 -15.39 -0.04 -13.86
CA ALA A 341 -13.94 -0.06 -14.16
C ALA A 341 -13.59 0.68 -15.46
N ASP A 342 -14.45 0.62 -16.46
CA ASP A 342 -14.24 1.25 -17.78
C ASP A 342 -14.70 2.71 -17.83
N ASP A 343 -15.08 3.32 -16.69
CA ASP A 343 -15.46 4.71 -16.66
C ASP A 343 -14.25 5.62 -16.94
N PRO A 344 -14.29 6.50 -17.98
CA PRO A 344 -13.14 7.30 -18.38
C PRO A 344 -12.66 8.27 -17.30
N LYS A 345 -13.58 8.75 -16.44
CA LYS A 345 -13.25 9.66 -15.35
C LYS A 345 -12.52 8.92 -14.23
N PHE A 346 -12.99 7.73 -13.91
CA PHE A 346 -12.32 6.85 -12.94
C PHE A 346 -10.94 6.42 -13.43
N ALA A 347 -10.81 5.96 -14.68
CA ALA A 347 -9.53 5.59 -15.28
C ALA A 347 -8.50 6.73 -15.21
N LYS A 348 -8.93 7.98 -15.47
CA LYS A 348 -8.06 9.16 -15.36
C LYS A 348 -7.61 9.44 -13.93
N ILE A 349 -8.48 9.22 -12.94
CA ILE A 349 -8.13 9.34 -11.52
C ILE A 349 -7.10 8.28 -11.14
N ILE A 350 -7.30 7.03 -11.55
CA ILE A 350 -6.36 5.92 -11.31
C ILE A 350 -4.99 6.22 -11.93
N GLU A 351 -4.94 6.76 -13.15
CA GLU A 351 -3.69 7.17 -13.78
C GLU A 351 -2.95 8.25 -12.99
N VAL A 352 -3.66 9.28 -12.51
CA VAL A 352 -3.07 10.32 -11.67
C VAL A 352 -2.57 9.75 -10.35
N LEU A 353 -3.35 8.89 -9.69
CA LEU A 353 -2.94 8.22 -8.45
C LEU A 353 -1.71 7.36 -8.66
N LYS A 354 -1.65 6.59 -9.74
CA LYS A 354 -0.49 5.75 -10.07
C LYS A 354 0.77 6.58 -10.29
N THR A 355 0.69 7.58 -11.18
CA THR A 355 1.88 8.31 -11.66
C THR A 355 2.37 9.39 -10.71
N LYS A 356 1.47 10.05 -9.97
CA LYS A 356 1.78 11.21 -9.12
C LYS A 356 1.75 10.93 -7.62
N VAL A 357 1.15 9.82 -7.20
CA VAL A 357 1.04 9.48 -5.79
C VAL A 357 1.74 8.16 -5.48
N LEU A 358 1.31 7.05 -6.09
CA LEU A 358 1.81 5.73 -5.73
C LEU A 358 3.31 5.58 -5.99
N ASN A 359 3.83 6.08 -7.10
CA ASN A 359 5.27 6.03 -7.39
C ASN A 359 6.10 6.76 -6.33
N GLU A 360 5.64 7.94 -5.87
CA GLU A 360 6.30 8.68 -4.79
C GLU A 360 6.24 7.90 -3.47
N VAL A 361 5.06 7.37 -3.13
CA VAL A 361 4.85 6.54 -1.93
C VAL A 361 5.79 5.33 -1.91
N LEU A 362 5.88 4.62 -3.03
CA LEU A 362 6.73 3.42 -3.14
C LEU A 362 8.22 3.75 -2.99
N ASN A 363 8.67 4.87 -3.55
CA ASN A 363 10.06 5.30 -3.43
C ASN A 363 10.39 5.80 -2.02
N ASP A 364 9.56 6.68 -1.45
CA ASP A 364 9.73 7.20 -0.10
C ASP A 364 9.72 6.06 0.93
N TRP A 365 8.80 5.09 0.77
CA TRP A 365 8.70 3.95 1.69
C TRP A 365 10.00 3.14 1.77
N ASP A 366 10.61 2.85 0.62
CA ASP A 366 11.88 2.15 0.56
C ASP A 366 13.01 2.96 1.21
N VAL A 367 13.10 4.26 0.88
CA VAL A 367 14.09 5.17 1.46
C VAL A 367 13.93 5.28 2.99
N TRP A 368 12.71 5.49 3.46
CA TRP A 368 12.45 5.68 4.89
C TRP A 368 12.67 4.40 5.70
N ARG A 369 12.26 3.24 5.20
CA ARG A 369 12.54 1.98 5.90
C ARG A 369 14.02 1.72 6.05
N ARG A 370 14.81 1.96 5.01
CA ARG A 370 16.26 1.82 5.06
C ARG A 370 16.90 2.84 6.01
N LYS A 371 16.42 4.09 6.01
CA LYS A 371 16.84 5.13 6.97
C LYS A 371 16.64 4.66 8.41
N HIS A 372 15.55 3.94 8.69
CA HIS A 372 15.25 3.36 9.99
C HIS A 372 15.81 1.94 10.18
N LYS A 373 16.82 1.55 9.40
CA LYS A 373 17.49 0.23 9.46
C LYS A 373 16.54 -0.96 9.32
N LYS A 374 15.43 -0.79 8.59
CA LYS A 374 14.45 -1.84 8.29
C LYS A 374 14.61 -2.33 6.85
N GLU A 375 14.18 -3.55 6.58
CA GLU A 375 14.18 -4.11 5.23
C GLU A 375 13.31 -3.26 4.29
N GLY A 376 13.91 -2.80 3.19
CA GLY A 376 13.26 -2.01 2.17
C GLY A 376 12.64 -2.87 1.06
N ASP A 377 12.34 -2.23 -0.06
CA ASP A 377 11.77 -2.88 -1.24
C ASP A 377 12.86 -3.29 -2.24
N THR A 378 13.14 -4.58 -2.31
CA THR A 378 14.18 -5.15 -3.22
C THR A 378 13.90 -4.92 -4.70
N GLU A 379 12.64 -4.69 -5.05
CA GLU A 379 12.19 -4.46 -6.43
C GLU A 379 12.20 -2.97 -6.82
N ASN A 380 12.67 -2.07 -5.94
CA ASN A 380 12.79 -0.66 -6.28
C ASN A 380 13.89 -0.41 -7.33
N PRO A 381 13.55 0.00 -8.58
CA PRO A 381 14.53 0.20 -9.64
C PRO A 381 15.43 1.42 -9.42
N ALA A 382 15.03 2.35 -8.54
CA ALA A 382 15.80 3.56 -8.26
C ALA A 382 17.11 3.29 -7.50
N ILE A 383 17.26 2.10 -6.91
CA ILE A 383 18.41 1.74 -6.07
C ILE A 383 19.01 0.43 -6.55
N SER A 384 20.27 0.47 -6.89
CA SER A 384 20.97 -0.69 -7.41
C SER A 384 21.13 -1.78 -6.34
N ARG A 385 21.18 -3.05 -6.77
CA ARG A 385 21.44 -4.18 -5.87
C ARG A 385 22.79 -4.03 -5.12
N LYS A 386 23.78 -3.42 -5.77
CA LYS A 386 25.08 -3.13 -5.19
C LYS A 386 24.96 -2.17 -4.00
N GLU A 387 24.23 -1.07 -4.17
CA GLU A 387 24.00 -0.09 -3.11
C GLU A 387 23.26 -0.71 -1.91
N ARG A 388 22.22 -1.51 -2.15
CA ARG A 388 21.50 -2.21 -1.07
C ARG A 388 22.42 -3.10 -0.25
N LYS A 389 23.25 -3.89 -0.93
CA LYS A 389 24.17 -4.82 -0.24
C LYS A 389 25.30 -4.09 0.49
N ALA A 390 25.76 -2.96 -0.03
CA ALA A 390 26.73 -2.11 0.65
C ALA A 390 26.14 -1.49 1.92
N GLU A 391 24.90 -1.02 1.85
CA GLU A 391 24.17 -0.47 2.99
C GLU A 391 23.88 -1.53 4.07
N GLU A 392 23.44 -2.71 3.65
CA GLU A 392 23.19 -3.84 4.56
C GLU A 392 24.48 -4.22 5.31
N LEU A 393 25.60 -4.33 4.59
CA LEU A 393 26.91 -4.60 5.20
C LEU A 393 27.29 -3.51 6.19
N TYR A 394 27.11 -2.22 5.83
CA TYR A 394 27.41 -1.11 6.71
C TYR A 394 26.58 -1.16 7.99
N ASN A 395 25.28 -1.42 7.89
CA ASN A 395 24.39 -1.46 9.04
C ASN A 395 24.77 -2.58 10.02
N VAL A 396 25.12 -3.77 9.49
CA VAL A 396 25.56 -4.89 10.33
C VAL A 396 26.86 -4.52 11.07
N VAL A 397 27.84 -3.94 10.40
CA VAL A 397 29.10 -3.51 11.02
C VAL A 397 28.86 -2.37 12.03
N ALA A 398 28.00 -1.41 11.68
CA ALA A 398 27.67 -0.29 12.56
C ALA A 398 27.01 -0.71 13.87
N GLU A 399 26.19 -1.78 13.85
CA GLU A 399 25.58 -2.37 15.05
C GLU A 399 26.62 -2.90 16.05
N GLU A 400 27.78 -3.39 15.55
CA GLU A 400 28.87 -3.85 16.40
C GLU A 400 29.55 -2.70 17.18
N TYR A 401 29.49 -1.47 16.64
CA TYR A 401 30.02 -0.26 17.27
C TYR A 401 29.01 0.44 18.21
N ALA A 402 27.75 -0.02 18.21
CA ALA A 402 26.72 0.58 19.06
C ALA A 402 27.06 0.36 20.55
N ILE A 403 27.10 1.46 21.32
CA ILE A 403 27.32 1.41 22.77
C ILE A 403 25.98 1.07 23.42
N LYS A 404 25.93 0.00 24.20
CA LYS A 404 24.68 -0.52 24.80
C LYS A 404 24.14 0.30 25.98
N ASP A 405 24.84 1.33 26.42
CA ASP A 405 24.41 2.21 27.49
C ASP A 405 23.65 3.44 26.97
N ASP A 406 22.62 3.86 27.69
CA ASP A 406 21.76 5.02 27.34
C ASP A 406 22.41 6.38 27.70
N ASP A 407 23.72 6.46 27.63
CA ASP A 407 24.51 7.66 27.92
C ASP A 407 24.51 8.64 26.73
N LYS A 408 24.73 9.94 27.02
CA LYS A 408 24.93 11.00 26.01
C LYS A 408 26.04 10.67 25.02
N THR A 409 27.06 9.92 25.46
CA THR A 409 28.19 9.46 24.66
C THR A 409 27.75 8.43 23.59
N ALA A 410 26.88 7.47 23.95
CA ALA A 410 26.32 6.51 23.04
C ALA A 410 25.56 7.19 21.90
N LYS A 411 24.66 8.11 22.22
CA LYS A 411 23.89 8.88 21.21
C LYS A 411 24.78 9.70 20.28
N ARG A 412 25.91 10.22 20.80
CA ARG A 412 26.87 10.96 20.00
C ARG A 412 27.62 10.07 19.01
N VAL A 413 28.06 8.89 19.47
CA VAL A 413 28.72 7.88 18.60
C VAL A 413 27.76 7.38 17.53
N ASP A 414 26.52 7.06 17.88
CA ASP A 414 25.49 6.65 16.91
C ASP A 414 25.23 7.73 15.85
N THR A 415 25.24 9.00 16.25
CA THR A 415 25.12 10.13 15.31
C THR A 415 26.30 10.18 14.34
N TRP A 416 27.52 10.00 14.82
CA TRP A 416 28.71 9.97 13.96
C TRP A 416 28.71 8.78 13.01
N VAL A 417 28.43 7.59 13.51
CA VAL A 417 28.33 6.37 12.68
C VAL A 417 27.24 6.54 11.63
N SER A 418 26.08 7.04 11.98
CA SER A 418 24.98 7.28 11.04
C SER A 418 25.34 8.31 9.95
N ALA A 419 26.11 9.34 10.28
CA ALA A 419 26.56 10.33 9.30
C ALA A 419 27.52 9.78 8.24
N LEU A 420 28.22 8.69 8.52
CA LEU A 420 29.13 8.04 7.60
C LEU A 420 28.46 7.06 6.61
N ALA A 421 27.18 6.77 6.79
CA ALA A 421 26.50 5.69 6.07
C ALA A 421 26.51 5.86 4.54
N GLU A 422 26.28 7.07 4.03
CA GLU A 422 26.24 7.33 2.58
C GLU A 422 27.61 7.17 1.93
N ASP A 423 28.66 7.67 2.57
CA ASP A 423 30.03 7.53 2.09
C ASP A 423 30.52 6.08 2.14
N ALA A 424 30.16 5.36 3.19
CA ALA A 424 30.51 3.95 3.36
C ALA A 424 29.86 3.08 2.26
N LYS A 425 28.58 3.30 1.93
CA LYS A 425 27.88 2.60 0.85
C LYS A 425 28.64 2.73 -0.47
N PHE A 426 29.03 3.96 -0.82
CA PHE A 426 29.78 4.24 -2.02
C PHE A 426 31.14 3.55 -2.00
N ASN A 427 31.90 3.73 -0.91
CA ASN A 427 33.24 3.21 -0.77
C ASN A 427 33.30 1.69 -0.79
N PHE A 428 32.36 0.99 -0.13
CA PHE A 428 32.30 -0.49 -0.11
C PHE A 428 32.03 -1.05 -1.52
N GLY A 429 31.07 -0.48 -2.23
CA GLY A 429 30.79 -0.85 -3.62
C GLY A 429 31.98 -0.65 -4.54
N SER A 430 32.61 0.50 -4.45
CA SER A 430 33.75 0.88 -5.27
C SER A 430 35.02 0.08 -4.92
N TYR A 431 35.23 -0.25 -3.65
CA TYR A 431 36.31 -1.14 -3.23
C TYR A 431 36.16 -2.55 -3.81
N ALA A 432 34.96 -3.11 -3.76
CA ALA A 432 34.69 -4.43 -4.35
C ALA A 432 34.97 -4.44 -5.87
N GLU A 433 34.59 -3.38 -6.58
CA GLU A 433 34.87 -3.20 -8.00
C GLU A 433 36.38 -3.13 -8.29
N CYS A 434 37.10 -2.35 -7.50
CA CYS A 434 38.56 -2.25 -7.58
C CYS A 434 39.21 -3.61 -7.35
N PHE A 435 38.82 -4.32 -6.29
CA PHE A 435 39.34 -5.63 -5.95
C PHE A 435 39.15 -6.64 -7.07
N ILE A 436 37.97 -6.69 -7.68
CA ILE A 436 37.68 -7.58 -8.81
C ILE A 436 38.55 -7.21 -10.01
N SER A 437 38.58 -5.93 -10.41
CA SER A 437 39.28 -5.46 -11.59
C SER A 437 40.79 -5.74 -11.53
N GLU A 438 41.42 -5.40 -10.41
CA GLU A 438 42.85 -5.65 -10.23
C GLU A 438 43.19 -7.14 -10.25
N ASN A 439 42.39 -7.98 -9.57
CA ASN A 439 42.70 -9.40 -9.48
C ASN A 439 42.37 -10.16 -10.78
N VAL A 440 41.35 -9.73 -11.53
CA VAL A 440 41.09 -10.29 -12.87
C VAL A 440 42.24 -10.00 -13.83
N ILE A 441 42.78 -8.77 -13.86
CA ILE A 441 43.92 -8.44 -14.68
C ILE A 441 45.19 -9.17 -14.22
N ARG A 442 45.42 -9.33 -12.92
CA ARG A 442 46.52 -10.15 -12.40
C ARG A 442 46.43 -11.60 -12.90
N LYS A 443 45.24 -12.19 -12.91
CA LYS A 443 45.01 -13.54 -13.46
C LYS A 443 45.26 -13.58 -14.97
N PHE A 444 44.73 -12.58 -15.72
CA PHE A 444 44.98 -12.47 -17.15
C PHE A 444 46.49 -12.44 -17.47
N ILE A 445 47.28 -11.57 -16.82
CA ILE A 445 48.73 -11.46 -16.99
C ILE A 445 49.43 -12.81 -16.65
N ALA A 446 48.99 -13.47 -15.60
CA ALA A 446 49.56 -14.74 -15.20
C ALA A 446 49.28 -15.90 -16.21
N GLU A 447 48.07 -15.95 -16.75
CA GLU A 447 47.65 -16.98 -17.73
C GLU A 447 48.27 -16.71 -19.12
N THR A 448 48.36 -15.46 -19.56
CA THR A 448 48.99 -15.09 -20.82
C THR A 448 50.52 -15.03 -20.75
N LYS A 449 51.07 -15.24 -19.53
CA LYS A 449 52.52 -15.14 -19.27
C LYS A 449 53.14 -13.83 -19.79
N THR A 450 52.37 -12.74 -19.70
CA THR A 450 52.79 -11.40 -20.14
C THR A 450 54.09 -10.97 -19.43
N PRO A 451 55.17 -10.60 -20.14
CA PRO A 451 56.44 -10.26 -19.52
C PRO A 451 56.34 -8.97 -18.70
N LEU A 452 57.03 -8.91 -17.56
CA LEU A 452 57.11 -7.72 -16.72
C LEU A 452 58.05 -6.68 -17.39
N SER A 453 57.56 -5.44 -17.55
CA SER A 453 58.39 -4.33 -17.98
C SER A 453 59.45 -3.94 -16.93
N PRO A 454 60.51 -3.21 -17.29
CA PRO A 454 61.50 -2.68 -16.33
C PRO A 454 60.83 -1.88 -15.21
N GLU A 455 59.91 -0.98 -15.56
CA GLU A 455 59.18 -0.14 -14.61
C GLU A 455 58.36 -0.97 -13.62
N ALA A 456 57.68 -2.02 -14.10
CA ALA A 456 56.93 -2.93 -13.23
C ALA A 456 57.84 -3.70 -12.27
N LYS A 457 59.02 -4.09 -12.71
CA LYS A 457 60.02 -4.76 -11.85
C LYS A 457 60.56 -3.85 -10.76
N ASP A 458 60.80 -2.60 -11.05
CA ASP A 458 61.29 -1.63 -10.06
C ASP A 458 60.21 -1.25 -9.06
N GLU A 459 58.97 -1.09 -9.50
CA GLU A 459 57.82 -0.88 -8.62
C GLU A 459 57.59 -2.06 -7.66
N ILE A 460 57.71 -3.28 -8.14
CA ILE A 460 57.65 -4.47 -7.28
C ILE A 460 58.74 -4.44 -6.20
N LYS A 461 60.00 -4.14 -6.56
CA LYS A 461 61.10 -4.05 -5.59
C LYS A 461 60.84 -2.96 -4.56
N TYR A 462 60.32 -1.78 -5.03
CA TYR A 462 59.96 -0.68 -4.15
C TYR A 462 58.93 -1.08 -3.11
N TYR A 463 57.78 -1.67 -3.51
CA TYR A 463 56.76 -2.08 -2.56
C TYR A 463 57.16 -3.25 -1.69
N GLN A 464 57.99 -4.17 -2.16
CA GLN A 464 58.56 -5.21 -1.33
C GLN A 464 59.48 -4.66 -0.22
N ARG A 465 60.25 -3.61 -0.53
CA ARG A 465 61.04 -2.90 0.46
C ARG A 465 60.15 -2.20 1.49
N LEU A 466 59.20 -1.42 1.03
CA LEU A 466 58.26 -0.71 1.93
C LEU A 466 57.50 -1.70 2.87
N GLU A 467 57.02 -2.81 2.33
CA GLU A 467 56.34 -3.82 3.12
C GLU A 467 57.25 -4.40 4.20
N ARG A 468 58.51 -4.69 3.87
CA ARG A 468 59.50 -5.18 4.81
C ARG A 468 59.77 -4.17 5.92
N GLU A 469 60.08 -2.91 5.55
CA GLU A 469 60.34 -1.83 6.51
C GLU A 469 59.12 -1.58 7.43
N SER A 470 57.90 -1.63 6.89
CA SER A 470 56.69 -1.45 7.66
C SER A 470 56.46 -2.63 8.63
N LYS A 471 56.77 -3.85 8.22
CA LYS A 471 56.70 -5.01 9.07
C LYS A 471 57.70 -4.96 10.23
N GLU A 472 58.92 -4.53 9.94
CA GLU A 472 59.96 -4.35 10.95
C GLU A 472 59.57 -3.28 11.96
N LYS A 473 59.06 -2.11 11.52
CA LYS A 473 58.53 -1.06 12.40
C LYS A 473 57.34 -1.50 13.26
N GLY A 474 56.46 -2.30 12.69
CA GLY A 474 55.25 -2.81 13.39
C GLY A 474 55.51 -4.12 14.16
N ASN A 475 56.74 -4.64 14.19
CA ASN A 475 57.09 -5.93 14.80
C ASN A 475 56.19 -7.09 14.30
N ILE A 476 55.89 -7.09 12.97
CA ILE A 476 54.97 -8.04 12.34
C ILE A 476 55.78 -9.19 11.72
N SER A 477 55.70 -10.41 12.26
CA SER A 477 56.39 -11.60 11.75
C SER A 477 55.59 -12.40 10.72
N ILE A 478 54.25 -12.21 10.64
CA ILE A 478 53.40 -12.97 9.75
C ILE A 478 53.52 -12.54 8.27
N LYS A 479 53.16 -13.43 7.37
CA LYS A 479 53.06 -13.17 5.94
C LYS A 479 51.79 -12.37 5.63
N LEU A 480 51.92 -11.18 5.01
CA LEU A 480 50.77 -10.30 4.74
C LEU A 480 50.01 -10.72 3.47
N ARG A 481 50.66 -11.26 2.45
CA ARG A 481 50.04 -11.59 1.15
C ARG A 481 49.87 -13.11 1.00
N LYS A 482 48.64 -13.54 0.66
CA LYS A 482 48.33 -14.95 0.40
C LYS A 482 49.09 -15.48 -0.82
N SER A 483 49.19 -14.68 -1.90
CA SER A 483 49.87 -15.03 -3.14
C SER A 483 51.36 -14.71 -3.08
N ASN A 484 52.20 -15.66 -3.54
CA ASN A 484 53.62 -15.42 -3.77
C ASN A 484 53.90 -14.69 -5.12
N SER A 485 52.85 -14.42 -5.90
CA SER A 485 52.98 -13.73 -7.18
C SER A 485 53.51 -12.31 -6.99
N LYS A 486 54.56 -11.94 -7.70
CA LYS A 486 55.10 -10.59 -7.75
C LYS A 486 54.08 -9.56 -8.25
N LEU A 487 53.08 -10.00 -9.02
CA LEU A 487 51.98 -9.13 -9.50
C LEU A 487 51.12 -8.57 -8.35
N SER A 488 51.14 -9.20 -7.17
CA SER A 488 50.40 -8.73 -5.98
C SER A 488 50.92 -7.37 -5.45
N TYR A 489 52.08 -6.93 -5.85
CA TYR A 489 52.66 -5.63 -5.50
C TYR A 489 52.34 -4.51 -6.51
N LEU A 490 51.68 -4.83 -7.64
CA LEU A 490 51.32 -3.86 -8.67
C LEU A 490 49.89 -3.40 -8.51
N ALA A 491 49.67 -2.09 -8.51
CA ALA A 491 48.32 -1.49 -8.59
C ALA A 491 47.80 -1.50 -10.06
N LEU A 492 46.49 -1.20 -10.23
CA LEU A 492 45.83 -1.33 -11.53
C LEU A 492 46.54 -0.60 -12.69
N ASN A 493 47.04 0.61 -12.43
CA ASN A 493 47.74 1.40 -13.46
C ASN A 493 49.00 0.68 -14.00
N HIS A 494 49.77 0.02 -13.15
CA HIS A 494 50.96 -0.77 -13.58
C HIS A 494 50.55 -2.06 -14.29
N LEU A 495 49.49 -2.74 -13.80
CA LEU A 495 48.93 -3.92 -14.44
C LEU A 495 48.39 -3.59 -15.84
N ALA A 496 47.66 -2.47 -15.96
CA ALA A 496 47.09 -2.01 -17.21
C ALA A 496 48.17 -1.65 -18.26
N ASN A 497 49.28 -1.06 -17.81
CA ASN A 497 50.44 -0.77 -18.70
C ASN A 497 51.07 -2.04 -19.30
N LEU A 498 50.92 -3.20 -18.67
CA LEU A 498 51.43 -4.48 -19.18
C LEU A 498 50.53 -5.07 -20.28
N VAL A 499 49.23 -4.79 -20.24
CA VAL A 499 48.25 -5.47 -21.12
C VAL A 499 47.63 -4.59 -22.19
N ASP A 500 47.50 -3.29 -21.94
CA ASP A 500 46.88 -2.33 -22.89
C ASP A 500 47.51 -0.93 -22.75
N LYS A 501 48.75 -0.80 -23.18
CA LYS A 501 49.50 0.46 -23.18
C LYS A 501 49.51 1.04 -24.58
N LYS A 502 48.69 2.01 -24.84
CA LYS A 502 48.65 2.76 -26.10
C LYS A 502 49.09 4.22 -25.89
N ASP A 503 49.18 4.98 -26.97
CA ASP A 503 49.45 6.42 -26.88
C ASP A 503 48.36 7.12 -26.07
N ARG A 504 48.71 7.59 -24.87
CA ARG A 504 47.77 8.20 -23.91
C ARG A 504 47.12 9.49 -24.41
N VAL A 505 47.72 10.13 -25.39
CA VAL A 505 47.22 11.41 -25.92
C VAL A 505 46.20 11.18 -27.03
N LYS A 506 46.41 10.18 -27.86
CA LYS A 506 45.62 9.94 -29.07
C LYS A 506 44.59 8.83 -28.96
N GLU A 507 44.84 7.82 -28.14
CA GLU A 507 44.01 6.64 -28.09
C GLU A 507 43.51 6.34 -26.67
N ALA A 508 42.23 6.03 -26.57
CA ALA A 508 41.64 5.52 -25.34
C ALA A 508 42.16 4.10 -25.03
N CYS A 509 42.70 3.87 -23.85
CA CYS A 509 43.24 2.58 -23.41
C CYS A 509 43.07 2.35 -21.90
N LEU A 510 43.22 1.08 -21.49
CA LEU A 510 43.09 0.70 -20.07
C LEU A 510 44.14 1.40 -19.19
N ALA A 511 45.37 1.60 -19.70
CA ALA A 511 46.44 2.27 -18.97
C ALA A 511 46.10 3.72 -18.64
N ARG A 512 45.45 4.43 -19.56
CA ARG A 512 44.97 5.81 -19.34
C ARG A 512 43.87 5.85 -18.29
N ASP A 513 42.86 5.04 -18.48
CA ASP A 513 41.71 4.98 -17.53
C ASP A 513 42.21 4.58 -16.13
N ALA A 514 43.09 3.59 -16.02
CA ALA A 514 43.66 3.17 -14.73
C ALA A 514 44.53 4.28 -14.07
N SER A 515 45.19 5.12 -14.87
CA SER A 515 45.94 6.26 -14.34
C SER A 515 45.06 7.39 -13.82
N GLU A 516 43.93 7.65 -14.48
CA GLU A 516 42.91 8.60 -13.98
C GLU A 516 42.18 8.07 -12.74
N TYR A 517 41.97 6.76 -12.64
CA TYR A 517 41.34 6.09 -11.53
C TYR A 517 42.20 6.10 -10.25
N LYS A 518 43.53 5.97 -10.41
CA LYS A 518 44.47 5.74 -9.31
C LYS A 518 44.37 6.73 -8.15
N PRO A 519 44.42 8.06 -8.33
CA PRO A 519 44.41 9.01 -7.19
C PRO A 519 43.13 8.95 -6.37
N ILE A 520 41.98 8.77 -7.02
CA ILE A 520 40.68 8.68 -6.31
C ILE A 520 40.56 7.34 -5.58
N ARG A 521 40.97 6.27 -6.25
CA ARG A 521 41.01 4.92 -5.64
C ARG A 521 41.94 4.87 -4.43
N ASP A 522 43.10 5.51 -4.49
CA ASP A 522 44.05 5.54 -3.39
C ASP A 522 43.45 6.32 -2.19
N ALA A 523 42.80 7.46 -2.41
CA ALA A 523 42.08 8.19 -1.37
C ALA A 523 41.02 7.31 -0.71
N MET A 524 40.20 6.61 -1.52
CA MET A 524 39.17 5.68 -1.02
C MET A 524 39.80 4.52 -0.22
N ALA A 525 40.92 3.96 -0.70
CA ALA A 525 41.61 2.86 0.00
C ALA A 525 42.19 3.29 1.36
N HIS A 526 42.47 4.58 1.52
CA HIS A 526 42.88 5.20 2.78
C HIS A 526 41.69 5.69 3.63
N THR A 527 40.47 5.20 3.32
CA THR A 527 39.22 5.52 4.06
C THR A 527 38.83 7.00 4.03
N ALA A 528 39.30 7.78 3.03
CA ALA A 528 38.89 9.16 2.87
C ALA A 528 37.44 9.28 2.40
N LEU A 529 36.75 10.32 2.87
CA LEU A 529 35.44 10.72 2.36
C LEU A 529 35.65 11.48 1.03
N LEU A 530 35.02 11.00 -0.03
CA LEU A 530 35.17 11.55 -1.37
C LEU A 530 34.16 12.68 -1.62
N THR A 531 34.58 13.70 -2.38
CA THR A 531 33.64 14.71 -2.90
C THR A 531 32.72 14.10 -3.95
N ASP A 532 31.58 14.73 -4.24
CA ASP A 532 30.61 14.25 -5.23
C ASP A 532 31.22 14.24 -6.65
N GLU A 533 32.12 15.17 -6.98
CA GLU A 533 32.87 15.19 -8.23
C GLU A 533 33.83 13.99 -8.31
N ALA A 534 34.52 13.65 -7.21
CA ALA A 534 35.41 12.50 -7.17
C ALA A 534 34.63 11.19 -7.30
N LYS A 535 33.47 11.07 -6.65
CA LYS A 535 32.56 9.92 -6.77
C LYS A 535 32.05 9.75 -8.21
N THR A 536 31.62 10.85 -8.85
CA THR A 536 31.16 10.86 -10.24
C THR A 536 32.29 10.45 -11.20
N LYS A 537 33.49 11.02 -11.03
CA LYS A 537 34.67 10.69 -11.83
C LYS A 537 35.06 9.22 -11.67
N LEU A 538 35.09 8.71 -10.44
CA LEU A 538 35.42 7.32 -10.14
C LEU A 538 34.46 6.36 -10.86
N THR A 539 33.15 6.62 -10.76
CA THR A 539 32.11 5.81 -11.42
C THR A 539 32.28 5.79 -12.93
N THR A 540 32.49 6.96 -13.55
CA THR A 540 32.65 7.10 -15.01
C THR A 540 33.88 6.34 -15.52
N VAL A 541 35.03 6.54 -14.87
CA VAL A 541 36.28 5.89 -15.27
C VAL A 541 36.21 4.37 -15.02
N TYR A 542 35.55 3.95 -13.94
CA TYR A 542 35.37 2.54 -13.67
C TYR A 542 34.55 1.81 -14.76
N GLU A 543 33.47 2.40 -15.26
CA GLU A 543 32.70 1.78 -16.35
C GLU A 543 33.55 1.63 -17.64
N ASN A 544 34.44 2.58 -17.93
CA ASN A 544 35.40 2.43 -19.02
C ASN A 544 36.35 1.25 -18.75
N ILE A 545 36.94 1.19 -17.56
CA ILE A 545 37.86 0.09 -17.15
C ILE A 545 37.14 -1.25 -17.31
N LYS A 546 35.94 -1.37 -16.82
CA LYS A 546 35.12 -2.59 -16.89
C LYS A 546 34.85 -3.02 -18.34
N GLY A 547 34.50 -2.07 -19.22
CA GLY A 547 34.30 -2.33 -20.64
C GLY A 547 35.58 -2.84 -21.31
N ARG A 548 36.75 -2.23 -21.04
CA ARG A 548 38.06 -2.62 -21.61
C ARG A 548 38.51 -3.99 -21.07
N ILE A 549 38.31 -4.28 -19.79
CA ILE A 549 38.63 -5.59 -19.23
C ILE A 549 37.76 -6.68 -19.90
N ARG A 550 36.49 -6.41 -20.14
CA ARG A 550 35.63 -7.35 -20.88
C ARG A 550 36.15 -7.63 -22.28
N THR A 551 36.58 -6.59 -23.03
CA THR A 551 37.15 -6.74 -24.35
C THR A 551 38.44 -7.58 -24.32
N LEU A 552 39.35 -7.35 -23.36
CA LEU A 552 40.55 -8.14 -23.19
C LEU A 552 40.25 -9.62 -22.90
N LEU A 553 39.26 -9.90 -22.05
CA LEU A 553 38.88 -11.25 -21.74
C LEU A 553 38.20 -11.97 -22.92
N SER A 554 37.40 -11.26 -23.71
CA SER A 554 36.78 -11.81 -24.92
C SER A 554 37.84 -12.19 -25.97
N SER A 555 38.90 -11.40 -26.13
CA SER A 555 40.00 -11.74 -27.04
C SER A 555 40.76 -13.03 -26.65
N MET A 556 40.69 -13.44 -25.40
CA MET A 556 41.24 -14.75 -24.98
C MET A 556 40.32 -15.92 -25.36
N ALA A 557 39.01 -15.72 -25.38
CA ALA A 557 38.05 -16.76 -25.75
C ALA A 557 38.13 -17.11 -27.24
N ASP A 558 38.50 -16.13 -28.08
CA ASP A 558 38.65 -16.29 -29.53
C ASP A 558 40.07 -16.82 -29.91
N ALA A 559 41.02 -16.84 -28.99
CA ALA A 559 42.31 -17.46 -29.22
C ALA A 559 42.16 -19.00 -29.21
N PRO A 560 42.74 -19.72 -30.20
CA PRO A 560 42.65 -21.17 -30.23
C PRO A 560 43.20 -21.74 -28.91
N ALA A 561 42.38 -22.54 -28.23
CA ALA A 561 42.66 -23.08 -26.91
C ALA A 561 44.03 -23.75 -26.94
N LEU A 562 45.03 -23.19 -26.26
CA LEU A 562 46.21 -23.91 -25.86
C LEU A 562 45.72 -25.09 -25.03
N THR A 563 45.65 -26.25 -25.66
CA THR A 563 45.13 -27.52 -25.15
C THR A 563 45.86 -27.89 -23.86
N ASN A 564 45.24 -27.64 -22.75
CA ASN A 564 45.69 -28.16 -21.47
C ASN A 564 45.21 -29.63 -21.36
N PRO A 565 46.09 -30.61 -21.46
CA PRO A 565 45.71 -32.04 -21.46
C PRO A 565 44.90 -32.48 -20.26
N ALA A 566 44.97 -31.72 -19.14
CA ALA A 566 44.22 -32.00 -17.93
C ALA A 566 42.72 -31.66 -18.05
N VAL A 567 42.36 -30.65 -18.84
CA VAL A 567 40.96 -30.24 -19.07
C VAL A 567 40.27 -31.18 -20.06
N GLN A 568 40.99 -31.68 -21.05
CA GLN A 568 40.46 -32.70 -21.99
C GLN A 568 40.16 -34.01 -21.27
N ARG A 569 41.01 -34.45 -20.35
CA ARG A 569 40.75 -35.68 -19.55
C ARG A 569 39.53 -35.54 -18.63
N ARG A 570 39.27 -34.33 -18.12
CA ARG A 570 38.11 -34.07 -17.27
C ARG A 570 36.80 -33.99 -18.07
N ARG A 571 36.79 -33.41 -19.30
CA ARG A 571 35.64 -33.40 -20.21
C ARG A 571 35.33 -34.79 -20.77
N ALA A 572 36.35 -35.59 -21.10
CA ALA A 572 36.16 -36.98 -21.54
C ALA A 572 35.57 -37.87 -20.43
N ARG A 573 35.94 -37.65 -19.17
CA ARG A 573 35.36 -38.38 -18.03
C ARG A 573 33.90 -38.02 -17.77
N ILE A 574 33.51 -36.76 -17.91
CA ILE A 574 32.11 -36.30 -17.71
C ILE A 574 31.19 -36.75 -18.85
N SER A 575 31.71 -36.90 -20.08
CA SER A 575 30.92 -37.41 -21.20
C SER A 575 30.76 -38.96 -21.15
N SER A 576 31.66 -39.71 -20.52
CA SER A 576 31.53 -41.14 -20.34
C SER A 576 30.64 -41.57 -19.16
N GLU A 577 30.37 -40.63 -18.22
CA GLU A 577 29.44 -40.85 -17.08
C GLU A 577 27.98 -40.46 -17.40
N LYS A 578 27.72 -39.79 -18.52
CA LYS A 578 26.36 -39.46 -18.99
C LYS A 578 25.82 -40.44 -20.04
N GLY A 579 26.56 -41.47 -20.38
CA GLY A 579 26.21 -42.49 -21.36
C GLY A 579 26.05 -43.92 -20.77
N LYS A 580 25.81 -44.02 -19.47
CA LYS A 580 25.41 -45.31 -18.84
C LYS A 580 24.13 -45.13 -18.04
#